data_3b8b1bf883d3cd71aa6563ba0a2e08dc
#
_entry.id   3b8b1bf883d3cd71aa6563ba0a2e08dc
#
_cell.length_a   1.000
_cell.length_b   1.000
_cell.length_c   1.000
_cell.angle_alpha   90.00
_cell.angle_beta   90.00
_cell.angle_gamma   90.00
#
_symmetry.space_group_name_H-M   'P 1'
#
loop_
_entity.id
_entity.type
_entity.pdbx_description
1 polymer ?
#
loop_
_entity_poly.entity_id
_entity_poly.type
_entity_poly.pdbx_seq_one_letter_code
_entity_poly.pdbx_strand_id
1 'polypeptide(L)'
;MVESLFSGEFLAMAGAAMAALAGIGSAIGVGVAGEAAAGVVSEDPNKFGQVLLLQALPGTQGIYGLLIAFLVMVKVGLLGGDGMIELTMIQGAGIFAASLPVGLVGIFSGVAQGKAAAAGIMLVGKKPSELAKGMLFAAMVETYAVLALLISFLMLNSIQV
;
A
#
# COMPACT_ATOMS: atom_id res chain seq x y z
N MET A 1 1.94 34.32 -1.76
CA MET A 1 0.87 33.31 -1.74
C MET A 1 1.16 32.15 -2.71
N VAL A 2 1.65 32.37 -3.94
CA VAL A 2 2.04 31.26 -4.84
C VAL A 2 3.37 30.62 -4.39
N GLU A 3 4.33 31.38 -3.87
CA GLU A 3 5.60 30.85 -3.35
C GLU A 3 5.44 29.92 -2.15
N SER A 4 4.42 30.12 -1.31
CA SER A 4 4.15 29.22 -0.15
C SER A 4 3.52 27.88 -0.54
N LEU A 5 2.86 27.80 -1.70
CA LEU A 5 2.25 26.55 -2.21
C LEU A 5 3.28 25.60 -2.84
N PHE A 6 4.50 26.05 -3.09
CA PHE A 6 5.60 25.26 -3.63
C PHE A 6 6.81 25.23 -2.69
N SER A 7 6.58 25.45 -1.38
CA SER A 7 7.66 25.28 -0.42
C SER A 7 8.12 23.81 -0.34
N GLY A 8 9.38 23.61 0.08
CA GLY A 8 9.92 22.26 0.26
C GLY A 8 9.09 21.43 1.23
N GLU A 9 8.61 22.05 2.31
CA GLU A 9 7.77 21.44 3.33
C GLU A 9 6.42 20.99 2.76
N PHE A 10 5.77 21.85 1.95
CA PHE A 10 4.50 21.48 1.30
C PHE A 10 4.69 20.30 0.37
N LEU A 11 5.74 20.28 -0.44
CA LEU A 11 6.03 19.16 -1.36
C LEU A 11 6.34 17.87 -0.59
N ALA A 12 7.07 17.94 0.52
CA ALA A 12 7.33 16.77 1.36
C ALA A 12 6.05 16.21 1.98
N MET A 13 5.16 17.06 2.48
CA MET A 13 3.87 16.65 3.02
C MET A 13 2.95 16.07 1.94
N ALA A 14 2.94 16.68 0.74
CA ALA A 14 2.23 16.12 -0.41
C ALA A 14 2.78 14.74 -0.79
N GLY A 15 4.09 14.52 -0.65
CA GLY A 15 4.73 13.22 -0.81
C GLY A 15 4.23 12.19 0.19
N ALA A 16 4.18 12.53 1.48
CA ALA A 16 3.63 11.64 2.51
C ALA A 16 2.16 11.26 2.20
N ALA A 17 1.34 12.25 1.83
CA ALA A 17 -0.03 12.02 1.42
C ALA A 17 -0.11 11.10 0.20
N MET A 18 0.75 11.30 -0.81
CA MET A 18 0.80 10.47 -2.02
C MET A 18 1.15 9.01 -1.71
N ALA A 19 2.13 8.77 -0.83
CA ALA A 19 2.45 7.41 -0.39
C ALA A 19 1.26 6.72 0.29
N ALA A 20 0.54 7.44 1.17
CA ALA A 20 -0.63 6.93 1.88
C ALA A 20 -1.79 6.53 0.94
N LEU A 21 -1.87 7.11 -0.28
CA LEU A 21 -2.89 6.76 -1.28
C LEU A 21 -2.84 5.28 -1.72
N ALA A 22 -1.73 4.56 -1.48
CA ALA A 22 -1.67 3.10 -1.68
C ALA A 22 -2.81 2.38 -0.93
N GLY A 23 -3.29 2.95 0.18
CA GLY A 23 -4.44 2.46 0.93
C GLY A 23 -5.74 2.37 0.13
N ILE A 24 -5.91 3.19 -0.91
CA ILE A 24 -7.08 3.13 -1.81
C ILE A 24 -7.11 1.77 -2.53
N GLY A 25 -5.96 1.35 -3.08
CA GLY A 25 -5.85 0.06 -3.75
C GLY A 25 -6.16 -1.11 -2.81
N SER A 26 -5.63 -1.05 -1.58
CA SER A 26 -5.91 -2.03 -0.54
C SER A 26 -7.39 -2.08 -0.16
N ALA A 27 -8.02 -0.93 0.05
CA ALA A 27 -9.43 -0.86 0.42
C ALA A 27 -10.33 -1.51 -0.65
N ILE A 28 -10.10 -1.17 -1.92
CA ILE A 28 -10.83 -1.77 -3.05
C ILE A 28 -10.53 -3.27 -3.16
N GLY A 29 -9.25 -3.66 -3.04
CA GLY A 29 -8.83 -5.06 -3.17
C GLY A 29 -9.40 -5.95 -2.08
N VAL A 30 -9.34 -5.51 -0.82
CA VAL A 30 -9.94 -6.22 0.33
C VAL A 30 -11.45 -6.32 0.18
N GLY A 31 -12.11 -5.26 -0.33
CA GLY A 31 -13.53 -5.26 -0.62
C GLY A 31 -13.92 -6.32 -1.65
N VAL A 32 -13.23 -6.34 -2.80
CA VAL A 32 -13.48 -7.34 -3.88
C VAL A 32 -13.27 -8.77 -3.37
N ALA A 33 -12.20 -9.01 -2.60
CA ALA A 33 -11.95 -10.31 -1.99
C ALA A 33 -13.03 -10.66 -0.94
N GLY A 34 -13.52 -9.67 -0.18
CA GLY A 34 -14.56 -9.82 0.82
C GLY A 34 -15.90 -10.23 0.25
N GLU A 35 -16.29 -9.69 -0.91
CA GLU A 35 -17.49 -10.11 -1.62
C GLU A 35 -17.45 -11.62 -1.98
N ALA A 36 -16.32 -12.08 -2.53
CA ALA A 36 -16.12 -13.49 -2.83
C ALA A 36 -16.11 -14.36 -1.54
N ALA A 37 -15.48 -13.86 -0.46
CA ALA A 37 -15.41 -14.55 0.82
C ALA A 37 -16.80 -14.73 1.43
N ALA A 38 -17.64 -13.70 1.41
CA ALA A 38 -19.01 -13.75 1.90
C ALA A 38 -19.84 -14.81 1.16
N GLY A 39 -19.69 -14.90 -0.16
CA GLY A 39 -20.34 -15.95 -0.96
C GLY A 39 -19.95 -17.36 -0.52
N VAL A 40 -18.65 -17.62 -0.34
CA VAL A 40 -18.16 -18.95 0.07
C VAL A 40 -18.61 -19.30 1.49
N VAL A 41 -18.54 -18.33 2.42
CA VAL A 41 -18.91 -18.56 3.83
C VAL A 41 -20.43 -18.76 4.00
N SER A 42 -21.24 -18.14 3.15
CA SER A 42 -22.70 -18.35 3.17
C SER A 42 -23.09 -19.78 2.80
N GLU A 43 -22.29 -20.46 1.95
CA GLU A 43 -22.51 -21.86 1.60
C GLU A 43 -21.88 -22.82 2.62
N ASP A 44 -20.68 -22.50 3.12
CA ASP A 44 -19.95 -23.31 4.10
C ASP A 44 -19.21 -22.43 5.12
N PRO A 45 -19.81 -22.18 6.29
CA PRO A 45 -19.22 -21.36 7.36
C PRO A 45 -17.87 -21.88 7.87
N ASN A 46 -17.56 -23.17 7.72
CA ASN A 46 -16.29 -23.74 8.20
C ASN A 46 -15.08 -23.23 7.38
N LYS A 47 -15.30 -22.65 6.21
CA LYS A 47 -14.26 -22.08 5.36
C LYS A 47 -13.83 -20.66 5.76
N PHE A 48 -14.50 -20.04 6.74
CA PHE A 48 -14.24 -18.66 7.15
C PHE A 48 -12.74 -18.37 7.36
N GLY A 49 -12.01 -19.19 8.11
CA GLY A 49 -10.58 -18.98 8.37
C GLY A 49 -9.73 -19.00 7.10
N GLN A 50 -10.03 -19.88 6.16
CA GLN A 50 -9.29 -20.00 4.90
C GLN A 50 -9.53 -18.78 3.98
N VAL A 51 -10.77 -18.35 3.84
CA VAL A 51 -11.10 -17.21 2.97
C VAL A 51 -10.65 -15.89 3.58
N LEU A 52 -10.64 -15.77 4.92
CA LEU A 52 -10.15 -14.59 5.62
C LEU A 52 -8.65 -14.35 5.36
N LEU A 53 -7.84 -15.41 5.34
CA LEU A 53 -6.41 -15.30 5.00
C LEU A 53 -6.21 -14.73 3.60
N LEU A 54 -6.97 -15.19 2.62
CA LEU A 54 -6.92 -14.67 1.25
C LEU A 54 -7.42 -13.22 1.15
N GLN A 55 -8.51 -12.90 1.86
CA GLN A 55 -9.07 -11.55 1.88
C GLN A 55 -8.11 -10.52 2.47
N ALA A 56 -7.27 -10.92 3.44
CA ALA A 56 -6.34 -10.00 4.09
C ALA A 56 -5.16 -9.59 3.19
N LEU A 57 -4.78 -10.42 2.21
CA LEU A 57 -3.59 -10.17 1.38
C LEU A 57 -3.59 -8.81 0.66
N PRO A 58 -4.66 -8.34 0.02
CA PRO A 58 -4.66 -7.05 -0.66
C PRO A 58 -4.54 -5.84 0.29
N GLY A 59 -4.53 -6.05 1.59
CA GLY A 59 -4.33 -5.00 2.60
C GLY A 59 -2.88 -4.52 2.73
N THR A 60 -1.91 -5.30 2.28
CA THR A 60 -0.48 -5.06 2.51
C THR A 60 0.04 -3.79 1.82
N GLN A 61 -0.46 -3.44 0.63
CA GLN A 61 -0.04 -2.23 -0.08
C GLN A 61 -0.34 -0.95 0.69
N GLY A 62 -1.48 -0.91 1.39
CA GLY A 62 -1.84 0.21 2.26
C GLY A 62 -0.86 0.37 3.43
N ILE A 63 -0.39 -0.75 3.99
CA ILE A 63 0.65 -0.74 5.04
C ILE A 63 1.98 -0.22 4.48
N TYR A 64 2.36 -0.62 3.27
CA TYR A 64 3.60 -0.15 2.62
C TYR A 64 3.56 1.36 2.36
N GLY A 65 2.44 1.87 1.86
CA GLY A 65 2.23 3.31 1.67
C GLY A 65 2.26 4.09 2.98
N LEU A 66 1.60 3.57 4.02
CA LEU A 66 1.62 4.17 5.35
C LEU A 66 3.04 4.20 5.93
N LEU A 67 3.83 3.13 5.74
CA LEU A 67 5.22 3.07 6.21
C LEU A 67 6.06 4.19 5.57
N ILE A 68 6.00 4.37 4.26
CA ILE A 68 6.74 5.46 3.59
C ILE A 68 6.22 6.83 4.04
N ALA A 69 4.91 7.03 4.15
CA ALA A 69 4.34 8.27 4.67
C ALA A 69 4.85 8.59 6.07
N PHE A 70 4.88 7.60 6.96
CA PHE A 70 5.43 7.74 8.31
C PHE A 70 6.91 8.10 8.29
N LEU A 71 7.73 7.42 7.47
CA LEU A 71 9.16 7.70 7.35
C LEU A 71 9.41 9.11 6.81
N VAL A 72 8.59 9.60 5.88
CA VAL A 72 8.65 11.01 5.44
C VAL A 72 8.41 11.95 6.62
N MET A 73 7.33 11.74 7.39
CA MET A 73 6.98 12.61 8.52
C MET A 73 8.07 12.62 9.61
N VAL A 74 8.70 11.47 9.87
CA VAL A 74 9.86 11.39 10.79
C VAL A 74 11.04 12.16 10.21
N LYS A 75 11.34 11.96 8.93
CA LYS A 75 12.50 12.56 8.26
C LYS A 75 12.43 14.09 8.22
N VAL A 76 11.24 14.64 8.04
CA VAL A 76 11.06 16.11 8.02
C VAL A 76 10.85 16.72 9.41
N GLY A 77 11.00 15.95 10.49
CA GLY A 77 10.90 16.41 11.87
C GLY A 77 9.46 16.62 12.39
N LEU A 78 8.44 16.28 11.59
CA LEU A 78 7.04 16.43 12.01
C LEU A 78 6.65 15.45 13.12
N LEU A 79 7.28 14.27 13.16
CA LEU A 79 7.12 13.28 14.20
C LEU A 79 8.45 13.07 14.95
N GLY A 80 8.42 13.31 16.25
CA GLY A 80 9.56 13.03 17.14
C GLY A 80 10.63 14.12 17.20
N GLY A 81 10.36 15.33 16.69
CA GLY A 81 11.27 16.48 16.70
C GLY A 81 10.63 17.75 17.28
N ASP A 82 11.39 18.85 17.25
CA ASP A 82 10.97 20.17 17.71
C ASP A 82 10.11 20.92 16.68
N GLY A 83 9.57 20.24 15.71
CA GLY A 83 8.78 20.75 14.61
C GLY A 83 9.41 20.47 13.25
N MET A 84 8.68 20.82 12.18
CA MET A 84 9.13 20.59 10.81
C MET A 84 10.39 21.42 10.51
N ILE A 85 11.41 20.75 9.97
CA ILE A 85 12.65 21.40 9.53
C ILE A 85 12.42 22.20 8.24
N GLU A 86 13.21 23.28 8.05
CA GLU A 86 13.19 24.02 6.79
C GLU A 86 13.75 23.17 5.65
N LEU A 87 13.02 23.08 4.55
CA LEU A 87 13.39 22.30 3.39
C LEU A 87 13.55 23.19 2.15
N THR A 88 14.61 22.98 1.41
CA THR A 88 14.70 23.55 0.07
C THR A 88 13.64 22.92 -0.85
N MET A 89 13.23 23.65 -1.87
CA MET A 89 12.29 23.16 -2.88
C MET A 89 12.77 21.84 -3.53
N ILE A 90 14.10 21.71 -3.73
CA ILE A 90 14.70 20.49 -4.32
C ILE A 90 14.56 19.28 -3.38
N GLN A 91 14.79 19.47 -2.08
CA GLN A 91 14.62 18.41 -1.08
C GLN A 91 13.15 17.97 -1.00
N GLY A 92 12.23 18.93 -0.92
CA GLY A 92 10.80 18.63 -0.92
C GLY A 92 10.32 17.91 -2.17
N ALA A 93 10.74 18.37 -3.35
CA ALA A 93 10.44 17.72 -4.63
C ALA A 93 11.04 16.29 -4.71
N GLY A 94 12.24 16.09 -4.18
CA GLY A 94 12.87 14.79 -4.07
C GLY A 94 12.06 13.83 -3.19
N ILE A 95 11.60 14.30 -2.02
CA ILE A 95 10.74 13.50 -1.10
C ILE A 95 9.41 13.16 -1.78
N PHE A 96 8.79 14.11 -2.47
CA PHE A 96 7.59 13.85 -3.25
C PHE A 96 7.83 12.79 -4.31
N ALA A 97 8.89 12.91 -5.11
CA ALA A 97 9.24 11.93 -6.14
C ALA A 97 9.52 10.54 -5.55
N ALA A 98 10.19 10.46 -4.39
CA ALA A 98 10.45 9.20 -3.70
C ALA A 98 9.17 8.49 -3.22
N SER A 99 8.09 9.23 -3.00
CA SER A 99 6.80 8.71 -2.52
C SER A 99 5.91 8.17 -3.66
N LEU A 100 6.16 8.60 -4.91
CA LEU A 100 5.33 8.22 -6.06
C LEU A 100 5.30 6.71 -6.35
N PRO A 101 6.45 5.97 -6.34
CA PRO A 101 6.41 4.56 -6.69
C PRO A 101 5.49 3.75 -5.80
N VAL A 102 5.61 3.87 -4.47
CA VAL A 102 4.77 3.10 -3.53
C VAL A 102 3.31 3.53 -3.61
N GLY A 103 3.02 4.83 -3.74
CA GLY A 103 1.66 5.35 -3.82
C GLY A 103 0.93 4.84 -5.07
N LEU A 104 1.53 5.06 -6.25
CA LEU A 104 0.91 4.69 -7.52
C LEU A 104 0.83 3.16 -7.70
N VAL A 105 1.94 2.45 -7.51
CA VAL A 105 1.94 0.99 -7.66
C VAL A 105 1.02 0.35 -6.63
N GLY A 106 0.98 0.86 -5.39
CA GLY A 106 0.10 0.35 -4.34
C GLY A 106 -1.39 0.43 -4.70
N ILE A 107 -1.84 1.51 -5.36
CA ILE A 107 -3.22 1.62 -5.84
C ILE A 107 -3.54 0.50 -6.84
N PHE A 108 -2.75 0.37 -7.88
CA PHE A 108 -3.04 -0.58 -8.96
C PHE A 108 -2.81 -2.04 -8.53
N SER A 109 -1.72 -2.32 -7.80
CA SER A 109 -1.41 -3.67 -7.34
C SER A 109 -2.40 -4.16 -6.28
N GLY A 110 -2.87 -3.30 -5.37
CA GLY A 110 -3.88 -3.67 -4.38
C GLY A 110 -5.19 -4.12 -5.01
N VAL A 111 -5.68 -3.38 -6.02
CA VAL A 111 -6.87 -3.77 -6.79
C VAL A 111 -6.64 -5.08 -7.55
N ALA A 112 -5.48 -5.24 -8.20
CA ALA A 112 -5.15 -6.45 -8.95
C ALA A 112 -5.02 -7.67 -8.02
N GLN A 113 -4.39 -7.50 -6.86
CA GLN A 113 -4.25 -8.56 -5.86
C GLN A 113 -5.62 -8.95 -5.27
N GLY A 114 -6.51 -7.98 -5.06
CA GLY A 114 -7.88 -8.26 -4.61
C GLY A 114 -8.64 -9.18 -5.57
N LYS A 115 -8.51 -8.95 -6.87
CA LYS A 115 -9.10 -9.83 -7.89
C LYS A 115 -8.47 -11.23 -7.89
N ALA A 116 -7.15 -11.33 -7.75
CA ALA A 116 -6.46 -12.61 -7.63
C ALA A 116 -6.85 -13.36 -6.36
N ALA A 117 -6.98 -12.65 -5.22
CA ALA A 117 -7.45 -13.20 -3.96
C ALA A 117 -8.91 -13.70 -4.06
N ALA A 118 -9.80 -12.94 -4.69
CA ALA A 118 -11.19 -13.35 -4.93
C ALA A 118 -11.26 -14.64 -5.76
N ALA A 119 -10.45 -14.77 -6.80
CA ALA A 119 -10.35 -16.02 -7.57
C ALA A 119 -9.82 -17.18 -6.72
N GLY A 120 -8.81 -16.93 -5.86
CA GLY A 120 -8.29 -17.89 -4.89
C GLY A 120 -9.35 -18.34 -3.88
N ILE A 121 -10.19 -17.42 -3.39
CA ILE A 121 -11.32 -17.71 -2.50
C ILE A 121 -12.33 -18.62 -3.17
N MET A 122 -12.69 -18.36 -4.42
CA MET A 122 -13.59 -19.22 -5.19
C MET A 122 -12.98 -20.62 -5.43
N LEU A 123 -11.65 -20.72 -5.62
CA LEU A 123 -10.95 -21.99 -5.71
C LEU A 123 -11.06 -22.78 -4.41
N VAL A 124 -10.79 -22.13 -3.26
CA VAL A 124 -10.92 -22.74 -1.93
C VAL A 124 -12.37 -23.14 -1.62
N GLY A 125 -13.32 -22.34 -2.07
CA GLY A 125 -14.75 -22.67 -1.99
C GLY A 125 -15.08 -24.04 -2.60
N LYS A 126 -14.47 -24.35 -3.74
CA LYS A 126 -14.67 -25.64 -4.44
C LYS A 126 -13.72 -26.73 -3.98
N LYS A 127 -12.48 -26.38 -3.62
CA LYS A 127 -11.40 -27.30 -3.25
C LYS A 127 -10.61 -26.74 -2.07
N PRO A 128 -11.01 -27.00 -0.82
CA PRO A 128 -10.36 -26.45 0.37
C PRO A 128 -8.87 -26.79 0.50
N SER A 129 -8.44 -27.90 -0.07
CA SER A 129 -7.02 -28.33 -0.09
C SER A 129 -6.12 -27.40 -0.94
N GLU A 130 -6.70 -26.55 -1.79
CA GLU A 130 -5.96 -25.70 -2.73
C GLU A 130 -5.67 -24.28 -2.17
N LEU A 131 -5.82 -24.05 -0.86
CA LEU A 131 -5.56 -22.77 -0.22
C LEU A 131 -4.19 -22.18 -0.58
N ALA A 132 -3.14 -23.02 -0.52
CA ALA A 132 -1.78 -22.59 -0.82
C ALA A 132 -1.64 -22.05 -2.25
N LYS A 133 -2.32 -22.64 -3.23
CA LYS A 133 -2.32 -22.17 -4.62
C LYS A 133 -3.05 -20.83 -4.74
N GLY A 134 -4.19 -20.67 -4.08
CA GLY A 134 -4.92 -19.40 -4.04
C GLY A 134 -4.07 -18.27 -3.45
N MET A 135 -3.38 -18.53 -2.34
CA MET A 135 -2.45 -17.58 -1.71
C MET A 135 -1.28 -17.23 -2.64
N LEU A 136 -0.70 -18.21 -3.31
CA LEU A 136 0.43 -17.99 -4.21
C LEU A 136 0.05 -17.07 -5.38
N PHE A 137 -1.11 -17.25 -5.99
CA PHE A 137 -1.59 -16.39 -7.07
C PHE A 137 -1.72 -14.92 -6.62
N ALA A 138 -2.26 -14.69 -5.44
CA ALA A 138 -2.35 -13.35 -4.87
C ALA A 138 -0.96 -12.77 -4.52
N ALA A 139 -0.09 -13.58 -3.91
CA ALA A 139 1.27 -13.17 -3.53
C ALA A 139 2.15 -12.78 -4.73
N MET A 140 1.94 -13.39 -5.90
CA MET A 140 2.66 -13.00 -7.11
C MET A 140 2.40 -11.54 -7.52
N VAL A 141 1.19 -11.03 -7.28
CA VAL A 141 0.88 -9.62 -7.55
C VAL A 141 1.56 -8.69 -6.55
N GLU A 142 1.69 -9.13 -5.31
CA GLU A 142 2.32 -8.34 -4.24
C GLU A 142 3.78 -8.02 -4.50
N THR A 143 4.50 -8.87 -5.22
CA THR A 143 5.93 -8.66 -5.51
C THR A 143 6.22 -7.29 -6.12
N TYR A 144 5.33 -6.77 -6.97
CA TYR A 144 5.49 -5.45 -7.59
C TYR A 144 5.34 -4.31 -6.58
N ALA A 145 4.44 -4.46 -5.61
CA ALA A 145 4.28 -3.49 -4.53
C ALA A 145 5.51 -3.47 -3.60
N VAL A 146 6.10 -4.64 -3.32
CA VAL A 146 7.34 -4.74 -2.54
C VAL A 146 8.51 -4.08 -3.26
N LEU A 147 8.63 -4.24 -4.57
CA LEU A 147 9.66 -3.56 -5.37
C LEU A 147 9.45 -2.03 -5.35
N ALA A 148 8.22 -1.56 -5.43
CA ALA A 148 7.88 -0.14 -5.31
C ALA A 148 8.16 0.42 -3.90
N LEU A 149 7.89 -0.36 -2.86
CA LEU A 149 8.28 -0.01 -1.49
C LEU A 149 9.79 0.15 -1.37
N LEU A 150 10.55 -0.81 -1.89
CA LEU A 150 12.01 -0.80 -1.83
C LEU A 150 12.59 0.43 -2.52
N ILE A 151 12.15 0.74 -3.74
CA ILE A 151 12.67 1.92 -4.46
C ILE A 151 12.27 3.23 -3.78
N SER A 152 11.04 3.36 -3.29
CA SER A 152 10.60 4.51 -2.52
C SER A 152 11.47 4.72 -1.27
N PHE A 153 11.75 3.65 -0.54
CA PHE A 153 12.61 3.68 0.65
C PHE A 153 14.05 4.10 0.31
N LEU A 154 14.65 3.53 -0.74
CA LEU A 154 16.01 3.87 -1.16
C LEU A 154 16.12 5.33 -1.62
N MET A 155 15.15 5.80 -2.41
CA MET A 155 15.09 7.18 -2.86
C MET A 155 14.94 8.14 -1.67
N LEU A 156 14.03 7.84 -0.74
CA LEU A 156 13.82 8.67 0.46
C LEU A 156 15.09 8.76 1.32
N ASN A 157 15.81 7.65 1.49
CA ASN A 157 17.06 7.63 2.26
C ASN A 157 18.22 8.35 1.57
N SER A 158 18.23 8.47 0.25
CA SER A 158 19.29 9.18 -0.47
C SER A 158 19.21 10.71 -0.34
N ILE A 159 18.06 11.24 0.07
CA ILE A 159 17.86 12.69 0.23
C ILE A 159 18.40 13.10 1.60
N GLN A 160 19.36 14.02 1.61
CA GLN A 160 19.88 14.61 2.84
C GLN A 160 19.03 15.81 3.23
N VAL A 161 18.54 15.86 4.45
CA VAL A 161 17.75 16.94 5.05
C VAL A 161 18.28 17.24 6.42
#